data_89924542de69de3c4c21866ba4963e27
#
_entry.id   89924542de69de3c4c21866ba4963e27
#
_cell.length_a   1.000
_cell.length_b   1.000
_cell.length_c   1.000
_cell.angle_alpha   90.00
_cell.angle_beta   90.00
_cell.angle_gamma   90.00
#
_symmetry.space_group_name_H-M   'P 1'
#
loop_
_entity.id
_entity.type
_entity.pdbx_description
1 polymer ?
#
loop_
_entity_poly.entity_id
_entity_poly.type
_entity_poly.pdbx_seq_one_letter_code
_entity_poly.pdbx_strand_id
1 'polypeptide(L)'
;MKKYLLSFAMVVMGSALVTSCISDDDSDKGGSSSKISVTSGLYVVNNGTWGQNNGSLTYFDYESLQTQQLLSGASGLGDTPNDAFTKGDTIFVVGSTENTIFVVNKKDFSIIKRISTVEGMGEAEGYTPRHITGYGNNIYFTTYGGYVGIIDAKTLSMSQIKYKVGSAPEGLTVGGTAGDPVLYVANSDYGYGNASISKITLSSGTVEEIKDEKIQNPQEIVAIGNELYILDWGHYTEDYSRQLDAGLYYYYNGNVTPLVEDATGLGVGMVYVNNMVVGYLLATFSAPYGSASAPTYNLYDTYKRLKYPLNLTGDSGKEIVSPAAIAVDPVRGNIVIASRSKDPDTGYPSYTLPGFANMYTSSGEYVNNTHFQTGVEPHMIGFTFTTQTISY
;
A
#
# COMPACT_ATOMS: atom_id res chain seq x y z
N MET A 1 -5.30 19.20 -40.49
CA MET A 1 -5.59 18.29 -39.34
C MET A 1 -4.30 18.16 -38.51
N LYS A 2 -4.23 18.91 -37.41
CA LYS A 2 -3.09 18.89 -36.50
C LYS A 2 -3.27 17.70 -35.54
N LYS A 3 -2.36 16.73 -35.61
CA LYS A 3 -2.28 15.64 -34.63
C LYS A 3 -1.75 16.21 -33.32
N TYR A 4 -2.60 16.27 -32.31
CA TYR A 4 -2.16 16.50 -30.94
C TYR A 4 -1.57 15.19 -30.40
N LEU A 5 -0.22 15.12 -30.31
CA LEU A 5 0.44 14.15 -29.47
C LEU A 5 0.20 14.60 -28.01
N LEU A 6 -0.72 13.93 -27.31
CA LEU A 6 -0.77 13.98 -25.86
C LEU A 6 0.39 13.13 -25.32
N SER A 7 1.46 13.82 -24.91
CA SER A 7 2.48 13.19 -24.07
C SER A 7 1.88 12.97 -22.67
N PHE A 8 1.38 11.77 -22.40
CA PHE A 8 1.05 11.35 -21.05
C PHE A 8 2.35 11.13 -20.28
N ALA A 9 2.72 12.08 -19.44
CA ALA A 9 3.80 11.92 -18.47
C ALA A 9 3.33 10.91 -17.41
N MET A 10 3.96 9.74 -17.41
CA MET A 10 3.73 8.66 -16.47
C MET A 10 4.22 9.11 -15.08
N VAL A 11 3.29 9.46 -14.19
CA VAL A 11 3.58 9.66 -12.77
C VAL A 11 3.66 8.28 -12.14
N VAL A 12 4.87 7.90 -11.78
CA VAL A 12 5.19 6.62 -11.17
C VAL A 12 4.82 6.67 -9.70
N MET A 13 3.74 5.99 -9.31
CA MET A 13 3.53 5.62 -7.91
C MET A 13 4.71 4.79 -7.42
N GLY A 14 5.04 4.98 -6.16
CA GLY A 14 6.23 4.44 -5.53
C GLY A 14 6.32 2.95 -5.27
N SER A 15 5.49 2.11 -5.84
CA SER A 15 5.83 0.70 -6.05
C SER A 15 6.75 0.62 -7.26
N ALA A 16 7.84 -0.13 -7.21
CA ALA A 16 8.80 -0.27 -8.28
C ALA A 16 8.11 -0.64 -9.59
N LEU A 17 7.73 0.40 -10.35
CA LEU A 17 7.09 0.26 -11.64
C LEU A 17 8.10 -0.27 -12.62
N VAL A 18 7.74 -1.36 -13.18
CA VAL A 18 8.42 -1.98 -14.29
C VAL A 18 8.21 -1.14 -15.53
N THR A 19 9.06 -0.16 -15.73
CA THR A 19 9.27 0.36 -17.06
C THR A 19 10.04 -0.68 -17.83
N SER A 20 9.42 -1.30 -18.82
CA SER A 20 10.18 -1.96 -19.88
C SER A 20 10.94 -0.86 -20.62
N CYS A 21 12.13 -0.51 -20.12
CA CYS A 21 13.09 0.25 -20.90
C CYS A 21 13.62 -0.67 -22.00
N ILE A 22 13.13 -0.47 -23.21
CA ILE A 22 13.88 -0.83 -24.40
C ILE A 22 15.06 0.16 -24.42
N SER A 23 16.20 -0.22 -23.90
CA SER A 23 17.45 0.44 -24.23
C SER A 23 18.01 -0.26 -25.45
N ASP A 24 17.76 0.30 -26.63
CA ASP A 24 18.59 0.04 -27.82
C ASP A 24 19.94 0.65 -27.56
N ASP A 25 20.90 -0.19 -27.16
CA ASP A 25 22.29 0.03 -27.44
C ASP A 25 23.04 -1.31 -27.28
N ASP A 26 22.97 -2.14 -28.32
CA ASP A 26 24.06 -3.03 -28.73
C ASP A 26 23.76 -3.57 -30.14
N SER A 27 24.39 -2.96 -31.12
CA SER A 27 24.51 -3.50 -32.46
C SER A 27 25.51 -4.65 -32.43
N ASP A 28 25.05 -5.91 -32.25
CA ASP A 28 25.60 -7.05 -33.01
C ASP A 28 24.79 -8.35 -32.79
N LYS A 29 24.40 -8.96 -33.94
CA LYS A 29 23.97 -10.35 -34.14
C LYS A 29 22.60 -10.83 -33.69
N GLY A 30 21.63 -10.82 -34.62
CA GLY A 30 20.75 -11.95 -34.96
C GLY A 30 19.94 -12.61 -33.83
N GLY A 31 19.18 -11.87 -33.07
CA GLY A 31 18.19 -12.38 -32.13
C GLY A 31 17.62 -11.21 -31.34
N SER A 32 16.38 -10.85 -31.59
CA SER A 32 15.70 -9.84 -30.80
C SER A 32 15.38 -10.43 -29.44
N SER A 33 15.92 -9.88 -28.34
CA SER A 33 15.54 -10.25 -26.99
C SER A 33 14.97 -9.03 -26.26
N SER A 34 13.84 -9.19 -25.57
CA SER A 34 13.29 -8.17 -24.69
C SER A 34 13.33 -8.61 -23.23
N LYS A 35 13.59 -7.66 -22.34
CA LYS A 35 13.51 -7.89 -20.90
C LYS A 35 12.13 -7.48 -20.39
N ILE A 36 11.43 -8.40 -19.75
CA ILE A 36 10.17 -8.11 -19.07
C ILE A 36 10.33 -8.32 -17.57
N SER A 37 9.59 -7.57 -16.80
CA SER A 37 9.49 -7.79 -15.36
C SER A 37 8.32 -8.72 -15.07
N VAL A 38 8.54 -9.64 -14.15
CA VAL A 38 7.52 -10.57 -13.67
C VAL A 38 7.49 -10.56 -12.16
N THR A 39 6.31 -10.70 -11.58
CA THR A 39 6.18 -10.88 -10.14
C THR A 39 6.78 -12.22 -9.74
N SER A 40 7.77 -12.20 -8.87
CA SER A 40 8.46 -13.41 -8.35
C SER A 40 7.86 -13.91 -7.05
N GLY A 41 7.19 -13.05 -6.31
CA GLY A 41 6.54 -13.38 -5.04
C GLY A 41 5.90 -12.17 -4.40
N LEU A 42 5.39 -12.37 -3.21
CA LEU A 42 4.84 -11.31 -2.39
C LEU A 42 5.35 -11.43 -0.95
N TYR A 43 5.30 -10.32 -0.24
CA TYR A 43 5.51 -10.32 1.21
C TYR A 43 4.33 -9.67 1.92
N VAL A 44 4.08 -10.16 3.14
CA VAL A 44 3.05 -9.62 4.04
C VAL A 44 3.76 -9.06 5.27
N VAL A 45 3.55 -7.79 5.55
CA VAL A 45 3.94 -7.17 6.83
C VAL A 45 2.86 -7.54 7.84
N ASN A 46 3.27 -8.16 8.94
CA ASN A 46 2.37 -8.61 10.01
C ASN A 46 2.63 -7.75 11.24
N ASN A 47 1.64 -7.01 11.70
CA ASN A 47 1.78 -6.11 12.86
C ASN A 47 2.16 -6.87 14.14
N GLY A 48 1.77 -8.13 14.25
CA GLY A 48 1.86 -8.84 15.51
C GLY A 48 0.78 -8.43 16.50
N THR A 49 0.89 -8.92 17.71
CA THR A 49 0.06 -8.51 18.84
C THR A 49 0.76 -7.37 19.57
N TRP A 50 0.08 -6.24 19.71
CA TRP A 50 0.62 -5.06 20.38
C TRP A 50 1.23 -5.38 21.75
N GLY A 51 2.45 -4.89 21.98
CA GLY A 51 3.22 -5.14 23.20
C GLY A 51 3.88 -6.51 23.30
N GLN A 52 3.80 -7.37 22.25
CA GLN A 52 4.37 -8.72 22.28
C GLN A 52 5.67 -8.85 21.47
N ASN A 53 6.11 -7.82 20.78
CA ASN A 53 7.31 -7.85 19.93
C ASN A 53 7.33 -9.03 18.94
N ASN A 54 6.17 -9.40 18.39
CA ASN A 54 6.01 -10.52 17.47
C ASN A 54 5.61 -10.11 16.07
N GLY A 55 5.80 -8.84 15.71
CA GLY A 55 5.75 -8.37 14.35
C GLY A 55 6.72 -9.14 13.46
N SER A 56 6.35 -9.31 12.20
CA SER A 56 7.12 -10.16 11.27
C SER A 56 6.87 -9.81 9.82
N LEU A 57 7.63 -10.44 8.92
CA LEU A 57 7.40 -10.44 7.49
C LEU A 57 7.19 -11.88 7.03
N THR A 58 6.09 -12.14 6.33
CA THR A 58 5.87 -13.42 5.65
C THR A 58 6.20 -13.24 4.17
N TYR A 59 7.00 -14.12 3.59
CA TYR A 59 7.27 -14.14 2.15
C TYR A 59 6.66 -15.39 1.52
N PHE A 60 5.96 -15.22 0.40
CA PHE A 60 5.42 -16.30 -0.43
C PHE A 60 6.04 -16.23 -1.81
N ASP A 61 6.78 -17.28 -2.17
CA ASP A 61 7.46 -17.41 -3.45
C ASP A 61 6.54 -18.02 -4.51
N TYR A 62 6.42 -17.36 -5.66
CA TYR A 62 5.48 -17.76 -6.72
C TYR A 62 5.94 -18.95 -7.56
N GLU A 63 7.23 -19.26 -7.57
CA GLU A 63 7.76 -20.39 -8.32
C GLU A 63 7.68 -21.68 -7.53
N SER A 64 8.15 -21.64 -6.29
CA SER A 64 8.15 -22.81 -5.40
C SER A 64 6.84 -23.01 -4.65
N LEU A 65 5.97 -22.00 -4.58
CA LEU A 65 4.76 -21.93 -3.76
C LEU A 65 5.06 -22.18 -2.26
N GLN A 66 6.25 -21.79 -1.81
CA GLN A 66 6.68 -21.93 -0.42
C GLN A 66 6.54 -20.63 0.34
N THR A 67 6.23 -20.77 1.63
CA THR A 67 6.08 -19.66 2.55
C THR A 67 7.25 -19.65 3.54
N GLN A 68 7.78 -18.47 3.83
CA GLN A 68 8.80 -18.24 4.84
C GLN A 68 8.33 -17.17 5.82
N GLN A 69 8.49 -17.45 7.12
CA GLN A 69 8.30 -16.46 8.18
C GLN A 69 9.67 -15.83 8.49
N LEU A 70 9.74 -14.51 8.32
CA LEU A 70 11.01 -13.78 8.34
C LEU A 70 10.91 -12.61 9.33
N LEU A 71 12.06 -12.14 9.79
CA LEU A 71 12.21 -10.93 10.60
C LEU A 71 11.28 -10.86 11.81
N SER A 72 10.98 -12.01 12.42
CA SER A 72 10.11 -12.08 13.59
C SER A 72 10.84 -11.73 14.89
N GLY A 73 10.09 -11.18 15.84
CA GLY A 73 10.56 -10.88 17.19
C GLY A 73 11.39 -9.59 17.30
N ALA A 74 11.92 -9.32 18.50
CA ALA A 74 12.62 -8.09 18.83
C ALA A 74 13.93 -7.87 18.02
N SER A 75 14.58 -8.94 17.58
CA SER A 75 15.75 -8.84 16.68
C SER A 75 15.36 -8.59 15.22
N GLY A 76 14.11 -8.84 14.84
CA GLY A 76 13.53 -8.60 13.55
C GLY A 76 12.86 -7.22 13.44
N LEU A 77 11.56 -7.21 13.19
CA LEU A 77 10.76 -5.97 13.02
C LEU A 77 10.16 -5.44 14.33
N GLY A 78 10.32 -6.16 15.45
CA GLY A 78 9.85 -5.72 16.75
C GLY A 78 8.34 -5.74 16.89
N ASP A 79 7.77 -4.66 17.40
CA ASP A 79 6.35 -4.49 17.62
C ASP A 79 5.72 -3.58 16.55
N THR A 80 4.53 -3.94 16.09
CA THR A 80 3.69 -3.17 15.16
C THR A 80 4.39 -2.60 13.91
N PRO A 81 5.10 -3.42 13.10
CA PRO A 81 5.48 -2.98 11.77
C PRO A 81 4.21 -2.72 10.95
N ASN A 82 4.11 -1.55 10.28
CA ASN A 82 2.84 -1.06 9.75
C ASN A 82 2.75 -1.06 8.22
N ASP A 83 3.79 -0.59 7.56
CA ASP A 83 3.78 -0.41 6.11
C ASP A 83 5.15 -0.70 5.51
N ALA A 84 5.22 -0.89 4.20
CA ALA A 84 6.49 -1.10 3.52
C ALA A 84 6.46 -0.58 2.09
N PHE A 85 7.64 -0.14 1.63
CA PHE A 85 7.87 0.34 0.29
C PHE A 85 9.10 -0.31 -0.34
N THR A 86 8.94 -0.90 -1.52
CA THR A 86 10.05 -1.52 -2.25
C THR A 86 10.66 -0.56 -3.26
N LYS A 87 11.97 -0.36 -3.19
CA LYS A 87 12.76 0.42 -4.16
C LYS A 87 14.00 -0.34 -4.60
N GLY A 88 14.04 -0.76 -5.84
CA GLY A 88 15.14 -1.56 -6.38
C GLY A 88 15.30 -2.90 -5.62
N ASP A 89 16.47 -3.12 -5.04
CA ASP A 89 16.79 -4.32 -4.24
C ASP A 89 16.53 -4.10 -2.71
N THR A 90 15.83 -3.05 -2.33
CA THR A 90 15.60 -2.67 -0.93
C THR A 90 14.13 -2.57 -0.61
N ILE A 91 13.72 -3.09 0.55
CA ILE A 91 12.41 -2.90 1.15
C ILE A 91 12.58 -2.02 2.38
N PHE A 92 11.87 -0.90 2.44
CA PHE A 92 11.80 -0.02 3.61
C PHE A 92 10.54 -0.41 4.37
N VAL A 93 10.68 -0.83 5.62
CA VAL A 93 9.56 -1.25 6.47
C VAL A 93 9.40 -0.28 7.63
N VAL A 94 8.21 0.20 7.85
CA VAL A 94 7.86 1.10 8.96
C VAL A 94 7.64 0.28 10.22
N GLY A 95 8.43 0.53 11.26
CA GLY A 95 8.23 0.02 12.62
C GLY A 95 7.64 1.13 13.49
N SER A 96 6.30 1.14 13.63
CA SER A 96 5.59 2.24 14.29
C SER A 96 5.97 2.39 15.75
N THR A 97 5.83 1.36 16.56
CA THR A 97 6.19 1.38 17.99
C THR A 97 7.70 1.49 18.20
N GLU A 98 8.49 0.94 17.27
CA GLU A 98 9.96 0.99 17.32
C GLU A 98 10.52 2.38 16.92
N ASN A 99 9.71 3.31 16.45
CA ASN A 99 10.14 4.60 15.91
C ASN A 99 11.29 4.45 14.89
N THR A 100 11.16 3.46 13.99
CA THR A 100 12.26 3.00 13.14
C THR A 100 11.77 2.72 11.73
N ILE A 101 12.53 3.13 10.73
CA ILE A 101 12.42 2.60 9.37
C ILE A 101 13.49 1.53 9.20
N PHE A 102 13.06 0.27 9.05
CA PHE A 102 13.94 -0.85 8.75
C PHE A 102 14.26 -0.87 7.27
N VAL A 103 15.53 -0.99 6.93
CA VAL A 103 16.01 -1.14 5.56
C VAL A 103 16.40 -2.59 5.35
N VAL A 104 15.67 -3.29 4.50
CA VAL A 104 15.76 -4.73 4.32
C VAL A 104 16.22 -5.05 2.90
N ASN A 105 17.14 -5.98 2.75
CA ASN A 105 17.58 -6.50 1.45
C ASN A 105 16.47 -7.40 0.87
N LYS A 106 15.99 -7.10 -0.33
CA LYS A 106 14.91 -7.85 -0.99
C LYS A 106 15.29 -9.31 -1.34
N LYS A 107 16.58 -9.62 -1.48
CA LYS A 107 17.05 -10.95 -1.95
C LYS A 107 17.08 -11.99 -0.84
N ASP A 108 17.55 -11.59 0.33
CA ASP A 108 17.77 -12.49 1.48
C ASP A 108 17.01 -12.06 2.74
N PHE A 109 16.27 -10.95 2.65
CA PHE A 109 15.50 -10.34 3.74
C PHE A 109 16.36 -10.00 4.98
N SER A 110 17.67 -9.82 4.83
CA SER A 110 18.51 -9.34 5.92
C SER A 110 18.28 -7.85 6.19
N ILE A 111 18.33 -7.42 7.46
CA ILE A 111 18.25 -6.01 7.82
C ILE A 111 19.61 -5.35 7.51
N ILE A 112 19.62 -4.44 6.54
CA ILE A 112 20.79 -3.64 6.13
C ILE A 112 21.02 -2.52 7.14
N LYS A 113 19.93 -1.84 7.57
CA LYS A 113 20.00 -0.67 8.44
C LYS A 113 18.70 -0.49 9.22
N ARG A 114 18.81 0.09 10.41
CA ARG A 114 17.71 0.65 11.19
C ARG A 114 17.90 2.17 11.25
N ILE A 115 16.89 2.93 10.85
CA ILE A 115 16.93 4.39 10.84
C ILE A 115 15.90 4.88 11.86
N SER A 116 16.39 5.38 13.00
CA SER A 116 15.54 5.94 14.04
C SER A 116 14.90 7.24 13.55
N THR A 117 13.58 7.31 13.60
CA THR A 117 12.82 8.50 13.18
C THR A 117 12.90 9.61 14.23
N VAL A 118 12.89 9.26 15.50
CA VAL A 118 13.01 10.23 16.61
C VAL A 118 14.41 10.83 16.72
N GLU A 119 15.46 10.05 16.49
CA GLU A 119 16.83 10.60 16.45
C GLU A 119 17.03 11.52 15.23
N GLY A 120 16.44 11.18 14.09
CA GLY A 120 16.60 11.94 12.85
C GLY A 120 15.73 13.18 12.76
N MET A 121 14.53 13.18 13.35
CA MET A 121 13.56 14.26 13.25
C MET A 121 13.32 15.03 14.56
N GLY A 122 13.59 14.43 15.71
CA GLY A 122 13.20 14.88 17.04
C GLY A 122 12.12 13.99 17.66
N GLU A 123 12.10 13.85 18.98
CA GLU A 123 11.18 12.94 19.69
C GLU A 123 9.70 13.21 19.41
N ALA A 124 9.30 14.49 19.38
CA ALA A 124 7.90 14.86 19.13
C ALA A 124 7.50 14.74 17.66
N GLU A 125 8.44 14.91 16.74
CA GLU A 125 8.15 15.00 15.29
C GLU A 125 8.32 13.66 14.61
N GLY A 126 9.26 12.82 15.06
CA GLY A 126 9.56 11.49 14.51
C GLY A 126 8.82 10.35 15.16
N TYR A 127 7.97 10.63 16.15
CA TYR A 127 7.25 9.64 16.93
C TYR A 127 6.21 8.90 16.11
N THR A 128 6.16 7.59 16.26
CA THR A 128 5.22 6.67 15.62
C THR A 128 5.10 6.87 14.11
N PRO A 129 6.10 6.46 13.31
CA PRO A 129 5.98 6.45 11.86
C PRO A 129 4.85 5.51 11.41
N ARG A 130 4.13 5.88 10.32
CA ARG A 130 2.91 5.18 9.92
C ARG A 130 2.98 4.57 8.53
N HIS A 131 3.05 5.39 7.51
CA HIS A 131 3.05 4.95 6.12
C HIS A 131 4.27 5.47 5.37
N ILE A 132 4.59 4.82 4.25
CA ILE A 132 5.82 5.08 3.52
C ILE A 132 5.61 4.99 2.01
N THR A 133 6.22 5.91 1.26
CA THR A 133 6.23 5.89 -0.20
C THR A 133 7.56 6.43 -0.72
N GLY A 134 7.78 6.41 -2.03
CA GLY A 134 9.01 6.94 -2.63
C GLY A 134 8.79 7.64 -3.95
N TYR A 135 9.60 8.69 -4.20
CA TYR A 135 9.66 9.38 -5.47
C TYR A 135 11.09 9.83 -5.78
N GLY A 136 11.55 9.62 -7.01
CA GLY A 136 12.93 9.92 -7.38
C GLY A 136 13.91 9.16 -6.48
N ASN A 137 14.78 9.86 -5.77
CA ASN A 137 15.72 9.29 -4.82
C ASN A 137 15.28 9.40 -3.35
N ASN A 138 14.11 9.95 -3.11
CA ASN A 138 13.59 10.18 -1.77
C ASN A 138 12.56 9.09 -1.39
N ILE A 139 12.62 8.69 -0.14
CA ILE A 139 11.62 7.91 0.57
C ILE A 139 10.94 8.85 1.56
N TYR A 140 9.63 8.94 1.48
CA TYR A 140 8.79 9.78 2.33
C TYR A 140 8.01 8.90 3.29
N PHE A 141 7.89 9.30 4.54
CA PHE A 141 7.10 8.58 5.55
C PHE A 141 6.37 9.55 6.46
N THR A 142 5.17 9.17 6.88
CA THR A 142 4.35 9.94 7.83
C THR A 142 4.69 9.56 9.27
N THR A 143 4.47 10.48 10.21
CA THR A 143 4.61 10.24 11.65
C THR A 143 3.46 10.86 12.42
N TYR A 144 3.01 10.24 13.49
CA TYR A 144 1.97 10.82 14.36
C TYR A 144 2.37 12.13 15.04
N GLY A 145 3.64 12.51 14.96
CA GLY A 145 4.10 13.86 15.28
C GLY A 145 3.53 14.97 14.37
N GLY A 146 2.78 14.61 13.31
CA GLY A 146 2.20 15.57 12.35
C GLY A 146 3.20 16.00 11.29
N TYR A 147 4.09 15.12 10.88
CA TYR A 147 5.14 15.41 9.90
C TYR A 147 5.28 14.30 8.85
N VAL A 148 5.86 14.72 7.72
CA VAL A 148 6.46 13.81 6.74
C VAL A 148 7.97 13.94 6.86
N GLY A 149 8.65 12.82 7.16
CA GLY A 149 10.10 12.68 7.11
C GLY A 149 10.57 12.21 5.74
N ILE A 150 11.86 12.42 5.46
CA ILE A 150 12.48 12.09 4.18
C ILE A 150 13.79 11.33 4.42
N ILE A 151 13.96 10.20 3.72
CA ILE A 151 15.21 9.43 3.68
C ILE A 151 15.75 9.46 2.24
N ASP A 152 17.03 9.74 2.07
CA ASP A 152 17.72 9.52 0.80
C ASP A 152 17.94 8.02 0.61
N ALA A 153 17.39 7.45 -0.46
CA ALA A 153 17.40 6.01 -0.71
C ALA A 153 18.79 5.46 -1.09
N LYS A 154 19.72 6.30 -1.53
CA LYS A 154 21.09 5.87 -1.89
C LYS A 154 22.02 5.86 -0.68
N THR A 155 21.94 6.93 0.12
CA THR A 155 22.81 7.09 1.30
C THR A 155 22.22 6.46 2.55
N LEU A 156 20.92 6.15 2.53
CA LEU A 156 20.12 5.67 3.67
C LEU A 156 20.22 6.63 4.87
N SER A 157 20.23 7.93 4.58
CA SER A 157 20.36 8.99 5.58
C SER A 157 19.08 9.79 5.68
N MET A 158 18.69 10.16 6.91
CA MET A 158 17.57 11.06 7.16
C MET A 158 17.92 12.47 6.65
N SER A 159 16.99 13.09 5.93
CA SER A 159 17.07 14.48 5.53
C SER A 159 16.79 15.42 6.71
N GLN A 160 17.40 16.60 6.72
CA GLN A 160 17.03 17.68 7.63
C GLN A 160 15.71 18.36 7.22
N ILE A 161 15.29 18.18 5.96
CA ILE A 161 14.01 18.69 5.46
C ILE A 161 12.91 17.73 5.89
N LYS A 162 11.84 18.29 6.46
CA LYS A 162 10.59 17.60 6.82
C LYS A 162 9.43 18.54 6.57
N TYR A 163 8.25 17.99 6.32
CA TYR A 163 7.05 18.80 6.07
C TYR A 163 6.08 18.65 7.23
N LYS A 164 5.63 19.78 7.79
CA LYS A 164 4.55 19.78 8.77
C LYS A 164 3.23 19.59 8.02
N VAL A 165 2.42 18.61 8.47
CA VAL A 165 1.12 18.25 7.90
C VAL A 165 0.03 18.28 8.96
N GLY A 166 -1.16 17.75 8.66
CA GLY A 166 -2.25 17.69 9.63
C GLY A 166 -2.03 16.70 10.77
N SER A 167 -3.05 16.55 11.60
CA SER A 167 -3.05 15.65 12.76
C SER A 167 -3.18 14.18 12.35
N ALA A 168 -2.44 13.31 13.03
CA ALA A 168 -2.45 11.86 12.80
C ALA A 168 -2.36 11.49 11.31
N PRO A 169 -1.26 11.85 10.61
CA PRO A 169 -1.10 11.51 9.21
C PRO A 169 -0.89 10.00 9.03
N GLU A 170 -1.62 9.44 8.07
CA GLU A 170 -1.62 8.04 7.66
C GLU A 170 -1.05 7.90 6.24
N GLY A 171 -1.79 7.32 5.30
CA GLY A 171 -1.35 7.04 3.94
C GLY A 171 -0.86 8.27 3.17
N LEU A 172 0.13 8.05 2.30
CA LEU A 172 0.70 9.09 1.47
C LEU A 172 1.01 8.57 0.06
N THR A 173 0.89 9.46 -0.93
CA THR A 173 1.10 9.10 -2.33
C THR A 173 1.65 10.28 -3.12
N VAL A 174 2.37 10.01 -4.21
CA VAL A 174 2.84 11.04 -5.13
C VAL A 174 1.95 11.08 -6.37
N GLY A 175 1.43 12.27 -6.65
CA GLY A 175 0.65 12.61 -7.83
C GLY A 175 1.26 13.81 -8.57
N GLY A 176 0.40 14.64 -9.19
CA GLY A 176 0.82 15.77 -9.99
C GLY A 176 1.30 15.37 -11.38
N THR A 177 2.32 16.03 -11.89
CA THR A 177 2.97 15.72 -13.17
C THR A 177 4.44 15.43 -12.97
N ALA A 178 5.12 14.85 -13.97
CA ALA A 178 6.56 14.60 -13.90
C ALA A 178 7.39 15.88 -13.71
N GLY A 179 6.89 17.03 -14.22
CA GLY A 179 7.56 18.32 -14.07
C GLY A 179 7.19 19.08 -12.78
N ASP A 180 6.09 18.70 -12.15
CA ASP A 180 5.61 19.29 -10.90
C ASP A 180 4.96 18.21 -10.02
N PRO A 181 5.78 17.36 -9.37
CA PRO A 181 5.30 16.29 -8.51
C PRO A 181 4.74 16.86 -7.20
N VAL A 182 3.64 16.25 -6.76
CA VAL A 182 2.91 16.62 -5.54
C VAL A 182 2.80 15.40 -4.63
N LEU A 183 3.20 15.54 -3.37
CA LEU A 183 2.96 14.54 -2.35
C LEU A 183 1.65 14.86 -1.63
N TYR A 184 0.72 13.92 -1.64
CA TYR A 184 -0.54 14.00 -0.90
C TYR A 184 -0.45 13.13 0.35
N VAL A 185 -0.99 13.63 1.46
CA VAL A 185 -0.96 12.96 2.77
C VAL A 185 -2.36 12.96 3.37
N ALA A 186 -2.86 11.80 3.71
CA ALA A 186 -4.11 11.62 4.45
C ALA A 186 -3.87 11.93 5.93
N ASN A 187 -4.56 12.92 6.48
CA ASN A 187 -4.50 13.29 7.89
C ASN A 187 -5.80 12.86 8.55
N SER A 188 -5.77 11.76 9.30
CA SER A 188 -6.96 11.12 9.84
C SER A 188 -7.55 11.85 11.06
N ASP A 189 -6.73 12.62 11.78
CA ASP A 189 -7.08 13.21 13.08
C ASP A 189 -7.75 12.19 14.03
N TYR A 190 -7.45 10.91 13.86
CA TYR A 190 -8.10 9.79 14.54
C TYR A 190 -9.65 9.78 14.41
N GLY A 191 -10.21 10.49 13.43
CA GLY A 191 -11.66 10.66 13.27
C GLY A 191 -12.28 11.69 14.25
N TYR A 192 -11.49 12.59 14.84
CA TYR A 192 -11.98 13.59 15.81
C TYR A 192 -12.49 14.89 15.18
N GLY A 193 -12.58 14.98 13.85
CA GLY A 193 -13.28 16.05 13.14
C GLY A 193 -12.40 17.14 12.54
N ASN A 194 -11.06 17.02 12.59
CA ASN A 194 -10.13 17.91 11.87
C ASN A 194 -9.38 17.20 10.75
N ALA A 195 -9.95 16.13 10.23
CA ALA A 195 -9.36 15.38 9.11
C ALA A 195 -9.15 16.27 7.89
N SER A 196 -8.12 15.96 7.12
CA SER A 196 -7.76 16.73 5.92
C SER A 196 -6.83 15.93 5.00
N ILE A 197 -6.57 16.45 3.81
CA ILE A 197 -5.48 16.00 2.96
C ILE A 197 -4.45 17.12 2.86
N SER A 198 -3.20 16.87 3.23
CA SER A 198 -2.11 17.78 2.94
C SER A 198 -1.60 17.56 1.52
N LYS A 199 -1.45 18.64 0.77
CA LYS A 199 -0.91 18.71 -0.58
C LYS A 199 0.44 19.42 -0.54
N ILE A 200 1.52 18.71 -0.82
CA ILE A 200 2.90 19.22 -0.75
C ILE A 200 3.48 19.29 -2.16
N THR A 201 3.73 20.48 -2.66
CA THR A 201 4.43 20.69 -3.93
C THR A 201 5.92 20.39 -3.71
N LEU A 202 6.44 19.30 -4.26
CA LEU A 202 7.80 18.83 -3.94
C LEU A 202 8.90 19.75 -4.47
N SER A 203 8.63 20.54 -5.52
CA SER A 203 9.59 21.50 -6.09
C SER A 203 9.80 22.72 -5.19
N SER A 204 8.79 23.18 -4.46
CA SER A 204 8.83 24.35 -3.60
C SER A 204 8.82 24.05 -2.10
N GLY A 205 8.35 22.85 -1.72
CA GLY A 205 8.09 22.49 -0.33
C GLY A 205 6.84 23.16 0.26
N THR A 206 6.00 23.79 -0.56
CA THR A 206 4.76 24.43 -0.11
C THR A 206 3.74 23.38 0.30
N VAL A 207 3.11 23.55 1.46
CA VAL A 207 2.08 22.69 1.99
C VAL A 207 0.74 23.42 1.97
N GLU A 208 -0.25 22.86 1.29
CA GLU A 208 -1.63 23.33 1.25
C GLU A 208 -2.53 22.27 1.92
N GLU A 209 -3.66 22.68 2.46
CA GLU A 209 -4.62 21.80 3.10
C GLU A 209 -5.92 21.73 2.29
N ILE A 210 -6.41 20.50 2.06
CA ILE A 210 -7.72 20.22 1.45
C ILE A 210 -8.63 19.70 2.55
N LYS A 211 -9.78 20.34 2.74
CA LYS A 211 -10.83 19.95 3.69
C LYS A 211 -12.16 19.76 2.97
N ASP A 212 -12.90 18.74 3.36
CA ASP A 212 -14.28 18.50 2.93
C ASP A 212 -14.99 17.73 4.05
N GLU A 213 -16.26 17.97 4.26
CA GLU A 213 -17.06 17.32 5.31
C GLU A 213 -17.20 15.81 5.18
N LYS A 214 -16.96 15.29 3.95
CA LYS A 214 -16.97 13.84 3.67
C LYS A 214 -15.60 13.18 3.91
N ILE A 215 -14.56 13.96 4.19
CA ILE A 215 -13.24 13.45 4.59
C ILE A 215 -13.19 13.51 6.11
N GLN A 216 -13.38 12.36 6.77
CA GLN A 216 -13.56 12.28 8.22
C GLN A 216 -12.43 11.55 8.93
N ASN A 217 -11.88 10.51 8.31
CA ASN A 217 -10.83 9.67 8.86
C ASN A 217 -10.05 8.96 7.74
N PRO A 218 -9.38 9.72 6.85
CA PRO A 218 -8.70 9.18 5.69
C PRO A 218 -7.49 8.35 6.11
N GLN A 219 -7.42 7.09 5.64
CA GLN A 219 -6.40 6.12 6.00
C GLN A 219 -5.42 5.88 4.84
N GLU A 220 -5.95 5.68 3.63
CA GLU A 220 -5.16 5.43 2.44
C GLU A 220 -5.50 6.44 1.36
N ILE A 221 -4.52 6.77 0.53
CA ILE A 221 -4.70 7.72 -0.56
C ILE A 221 -3.92 7.28 -1.80
N VAL A 222 -4.59 7.36 -2.94
CA VAL A 222 -4.03 7.06 -4.27
C VAL A 222 -4.20 8.27 -5.16
N ALA A 223 -3.16 8.72 -5.85
CA ALA A 223 -3.22 9.84 -6.77
C ALA A 223 -2.97 9.43 -8.22
N ILE A 224 -3.75 9.99 -9.14
CA ILE A 224 -3.55 9.93 -10.59
C ILE A 224 -3.52 11.37 -11.10
N GLY A 225 -2.34 11.90 -11.32
CA GLY A 225 -2.22 13.33 -11.54
C GLY A 225 -2.74 14.11 -10.33
N ASN A 226 -3.81 14.87 -10.51
CA ASN A 226 -4.49 15.63 -9.45
C ASN A 226 -5.82 14.98 -9.01
N GLU A 227 -6.16 13.83 -9.52
CA GLU A 227 -7.30 13.03 -9.05
C GLU A 227 -6.87 12.22 -7.84
N LEU A 228 -7.66 12.22 -6.76
CA LEU A 228 -7.38 11.45 -5.56
C LEU A 228 -8.47 10.41 -5.33
N TYR A 229 -8.05 9.23 -4.91
CA TYR A 229 -8.91 8.15 -4.43
C TYR A 229 -8.54 7.92 -2.97
N ILE A 230 -9.48 8.15 -2.06
CA ILE A 230 -9.27 8.24 -0.62
C ILE A 230 -10.06 7.12 0.04
N LEU A 231 -9.38 6.19 0.70
CA LEU A 231 -10.02 5.28 1.64
C LEU A 231 -10.21 6.03 2.95
N ASP A 232 -11.45 6.26 3.31
CA ASP A 232 -11.83 6.94 4.55
C ASP A 232 -12.57 5.96 5.47
N TRP A 233 -12.17 5.89 6.73
CA TRP A 233 -12.82 5.02 7.70
C TRP A 233 -14.02 5.66 8.38
N GLY A 234 -14.39 6.88 7.96
CA GLY A 234 -15.53 7.61 8.53
C GLY A 234 -15.37 7.86 10.02
N HIS A 235 -16.43 7.60 10.76
CA HIS A 235 -16.45 7.82 12.22
C HIS A 235 -17.11 6.64 12.95
N TYR A 236 -16.95 6.60 14.27
CA TYR A 236 -17.62 5.63 15.14
C TYR A 236 -18.85 6.26 15.79
N THR A 237 -19.87 5.43 16.08
CA THR A 237 -20.98 5.83 16.95
C THR A 237 -20.45 6.26 18.32
N GLU A 238 -21.23 7.08 19.07
CA GLU A 238 -20.82 7.58 20.38
C GLU A 238 -20.45 6.48 21.39
N ASP A 239 -21.06 5.32 21.27
CA ASP A 239 -20.77 4.13 22.09
C ASP A 239 -19.67 3.24 21.52
N TYR A 240 -19.02 3.65 20.42
CA TYR A 240 -17.99 2.90 19.69
C TYR A 240 -18.43 1.50 19.24
N SER A 241 -19.73 1.25 19.12
CA SER A 241 -20.25 -0.07 18.72
C SER A 241 -20.22 -0.30 17.20
N ARG A 242 -20.25 0.76 16.40
CA ARG A 242 -20.28 0.68 14.93
C ARG A 242 -19.45 1.77 14.28
N GLN A 243 -18.86 1.42 13.15
CA GLN A 243 -18.23 2.33 12.19
C GLN A 243 -19.27 2.76 11.14
N LEU A 244 -19.31 4.05 10.84
CA LEU A 244 -20.24 4.68 9.90
C LEU A 244 -19.47 5.51 8.87
N ASP A 245 -20.07 5.68 7.69
CA ASP A 245 -19.55 6.52 6.59
C ASP A 245 -18.15 6.13 6.09
N ALA A 246 -17.71 4.90 6.39
CA ALA A 246 -16.50 4.37 5.76
C ALA A 246 -16.72 4.21 4.25
N GLY A 247 -15.67 4.42 3.46
CA GLY A 247 -15.81 4.28 2.02
C GLY A 247 -14.55 4.62 1.23
N LEU A 248 -14.60 4.29 -0.06
CA LEU A 248 -13.67 4.81 -1.05
C LEU A 248 -14.31 6.03 -1.71
N TYR A 249 -13.64 7.17 -1.61
CA TYR A 249 -14.07 8.45 -2.14
C TYR A 249 -13.17 8.91 -3.29
N TYR A 250 -13.75 9.61 -4.25
CA TYR A 250 -13.04 10.29 -5.32
C TYR A 250 -13.04 11.80 -5.09
N TYR A 251 -11.87 12.42 -5.15
CA TYR A 251 -11.73 13.87 -5.07
C TYR A 251 -11.11 14.41 -6.35
N TYR A 252 -11.73 15.45 -6.89
CA TYR A 252 -11.19 16.24 -8.00
C TYR A 252 -11.76 17.65 -8.00
N ASN A 253 -10.87 18.66 -8.13
CA ASN A 253 -11.25 20.08 -8.21
C ASN A 253 -12.23 20.55 -7.12
N GLY A 254 -12.02 20.17 -5.87
CA GLY A 254 -12.83 20.59 -4.74
C GLY A 254 -14.13 19.80 -4.55
N ASN A 255 -14.34 18.71 -5.30
CA ASN A 255 -15.54 17.87 -5.17
C ASN A 255 -15.17 16.49 -4.67
N VAL A 256 -15.83 16.04 -3.60
CA VAL A 256 -15.72 14.68 -3.06
C VAL A 256 -16.97 13.87 -3.43
N THR A 257 -16.76 12.69 -4.04
CA THR A 257 -17.83 11.79 -4.49
C THR A 257 -17.59 10.38 -3.95
N PRO A 258 -18.57 9.71 -3.31
CA PRO A 258 -18.42 8.33 -2.90
C PRO A 258 -18.37 7.39 -4.11
N LEU A 259 -17.49 6.40 -4.08
CA LEU A 259 -17.34 5.35 -5.10
C LEU A 259 -17.77 3.98 -4.59
N VAL A 260 -17.29 3.61 -3.40
CA VAL A 260 -17.62 2.33 -2.75
C VAL A 260 -17.98 2.63 -1.30
N GLU A 261 -19.21 2.35 -0.93
CA GLU A 261 -19.69 2.49 0.45
C GLU A 261 -19.13 1.38 1.33
N ASP A 262 -18.97 1.66 2.62
CA ASP A 262 -18.49 0.75 3.66
C ASP A 262 -17.08 0.16 3.41
N ALA A 263 -16.31 0.68 2.42
CA ALA A 263 -14.96 0.20 2.17
C ALA A 263 -14.04 0.50 3.35
N THR A 264 -13.30 -0.52 3.82
CA THR A 264 -12.36 -0.42 4.93
C THR A 264 -10.97 -0.94 4.60
N GLY A 265 -10.73 -1.36 3.35
CA GLY A 265 -9.42 -1.72 2.85
C GLY A 265 -9.28 -1.42 1.37
N LEU A 266 -8.06 -1.09 0.95
CA LEU A 266 -7.72 -0.68 -0.41
C LEU A 266 -6.44 -1.37 -0.89
N GLY A 267 -6.51 -1.94 -2.08
CA GLY A 267 -5.38 -2.45 -2.82
C GLY A 267 -5.32 -1.83 -4.21
N VAL A 268 -4.13 -1.60 -4.72
CA VAL A 268 -3.93 -0.88 -5.97
C VAL A 268 -3.18 -1.75 -6.98
N GLY A 269 -3.75 -1.93 -8.15
CA GLY A 269 -3.12 -2.56 -9.31
C GLY A 269 -3.12 -1.63 -10.51
N MET A 270 -2.57 -2.10 -11.63
CA MET A 270 -2.48 -1.32 -12.86
C MET A 270 -3.44 -1.83 -13.93
N VAL A 271 -3.98 -0.91 -14.71
CA VAL A 271 -4.75 -1.23 -15.92
C VAL A 271 -3.87 -0.96 -17.13
N TYR A 272 -3.69 -1.99 -17.96
CA TYR A 272 -2.87 -1.93 -19.16
C TYR A 272 -3.74 -1.92 -20.43
N VAL A 273 -3.37 -1.05 -21.38
CA VAL A 273 -3.85 -1.08 -22.77
C VAL A 273 -2.63 -1.03 -23.67
N ASN A 274 -2.47 -2.02 -24.55
CA ASN A 274 -1.31 -2.15 -25.46
C ASN A 274 0.03 -2.04 -24.70
N ASN A 275 0.17 -2.72 -23.58
CA ASN A 275 1.32 -2.72 -22.69
C ASN A 275 1.66 -1.35 -22.04
N MET A 276 0.76 -0.38 -22.13
CA MET A 276 0.89 0.90 -21.43
C MET A 276 -0.07 0.95 -20.24
N VAL A 277 0.41 1.47 -19.11
CA VAL A 277 -0.45 1.75 -17.95
C VAL A 277 -1.34 2.94 -18.31
N VAL A 278 -2.65 2.74 -18.28
CA VAL A 278 -3.65 3.77 -18.61
C VAL A 278 -4.47 4.20 -17.38
N GLY A 279 -4.37 3.47 -16.29
CA GLY A 279 -5.08 3.75 -15.05
C GLY A 279 -4.76 2.70 -13.98
N TYR A 280 -5.55 2.70 -12.91
CA TYR A 280 -5.41 1.77 -11.80
C TYR A 280 -6.67 0.94 -11.60
N LEU A 281 -6.48 -0.28 -11.12
CA LEU A 281 -7.53 -1.14 -10.60
C LEU A 281 -7.47 -1.03 -9.07
N LEU A 282 -8.48 -0.43 -8.48
CA LEU A 282 -8.63 -0.28 -7.04
C LEU A 282 -9.48 -1.44 -6.52
N ALA A 283 -8.89 -2.32 -5.74
CA ALA A 283 -9.59 -3.41 -5.10
C ALA A 283 -9.92 -3.01 -3.65
N THR A 284 -11.17 -3.18 -3.24
CA THR A 284 -11.61 -2.87 -1.88
C THR A 284 -12.26 -4.07 -1.21
N PHE A 285 -12.14 -4.14 0.11
CA PHE A 285 -13.07 -4.92 0.92
C PHE A 285 -13.88 -3.99 1.83
N SER A 286 -15.12 -4.39 2.10
CA SER A 286 -16.05 -3.70 2.99
C SER A 286 -16.34 -4.60 4.17
N ALA A 287 -15.79 -4.25 5.34
CA ALA A 287 -15.94 -4.97 6.60
C ALA A 287 -15.92 -3.97 7.77
N PRO A 288 -16.86 -2.98 7.80
CA PRO A 288 -16.85 -1.96 8.84
C PRO A 288 -17.10 -2.56 10.22
N TYR A 289 -16.43 -2.00 11.21
CA TYR A 289 -16.52 -2.48 12.59
C TYR A 289 -17.97 -2.45 13.10
N GLY A 290 -18.36 -3.52 13.79
CA GLY A 290 -19.73 -3.68 14.32
C GLY A 290 -20.77 -4.06 13.27
N SER A 291 -20.39 -4.27 12.01
CA SER A 291 -21.29 -4.82 10.99
C SER A 291 -21.54 -6.31 11.23
N ALA A 292 -22.81 -6.73 11.12
CA ALA A 292 -23.20 -8.14 11.14
C ALA A 292 -23.10 -8.80 9.75
N SER A 293 -22.84 -8.01 8.70
CA SER A 293 -22.77 -8.49 7.33
C SER A 293 -21.44 -9.17 7.06
N ALA A 294 -21.46 -10.20 6.20
CA ALA A 294 -20.23 -10.77 5.66
C ALA A 294 -19.45 -9.72 4.85
N PRO A 295 -18.10 -9.81 4.80
CA PRO A 295 -17.30 -8.93 3.98
C PRO A 295 -17.73 -8.96 2.51
N THR A 296 -17.74 -7.81 1.86
CA THR A 296 -17.95 -7.69 0.41
C THR A 296 -16.73 -7.11 -0.26
N TYR A 297 -16.58 -7.37 -1.54
CA TYR A 297 -15.40 -6.94 -2.31
C TYR A 297 -15.83 -6.24 -3.58
N ASN A 298 -15.12 -5.18 -3.95
CA ASN A 298 -15.37 -4.43 -5.17
C ASN A 298 -14.05 -4.11 -5.88
N LEU A 299 -14.15 -3.96 -7.20
CA LEU A 299 -13.12 -3.41 -8.06
C LEU A 299 -13.61 -2.10 -8.65
N TYR A 300 -12.75 -1.09 -8.67
CA TYR A 300 -12.99 0.15 -9.38
C TYR A 300 -11.88 0.36 -10.42
N ASP A 301 -12.25 0.35 -11.70
CA ASP A 301 -11.35 0.63 -12.82
C ASP A 301 -11.34 2.15 -13.06
N THR A 302 -10.24 2.81 -12.75
CA THR A 302 -10.14 4.28 -12.85
C THR A 302 -10.11 4.76 -14.31
N TYR A 303 -9.64 3.93 -15.25
CA TYR A 303 -9.63 4.25 -16.67
C TYR A 303 -11.02 4.21 -17.27
N LYS A 304 -11.81 3.17 -16.96
CA LYS A 304 -13.20 3.04 -17.41
C LYS A 304 -14.19 3.82 -16.53
N ARG A 305 -13.77 4.24 -15.33
CA ARG A 305 -14.61 4.86 -14.30
C ARG A 305 -15.80 3.99 -13.91
N LEU A 306 -15.56 2.69 -13.74
CA LEU A 306 -16.60 1.69 -13.47
C LEU A 306 -16.28 0.87 -12.22
N LYS A 307 -17.31 0.64 -11.40
CA LYS A 307 -17.30 -0.25 -10.26
C LYS A 307 -17.87 -1.62 -10.64
N TYR A 308 -17.23 -2.68 -10.19
CA TYR A 308 -17.64 -4.07 -10.35
C TYR A 308 -17.64 -4.78 -8.99
N PRO A 309 -18.67 -5.61 -8.69
CA PRO A 309 -18.55 -6.52 -7.55
C PRO A 309 -17.47 -7.57 -7.85
N LEU A 310 -16.65 -7.89 -6.85
CA LEU A 310 -15.72 -9.00 -6.90
C LEU A 310 -16.30 -10.14 -6.05
N ASN A 311 -16.88 -11.12 -6.72
CA ASN A 311 -17.46 -12.30 -6.06
C ASN A 311 -16.39 -13.38 -5.95
N LEU A 312 -15.95 -13.66 -4.72
CA LEU A 312 -14.96 -14.71 -4.48
C LEU A 312 -15.58 -16.09 -4.68
N THR A 313 -14.95 -16.91 -5.52
CA THR A 313 -15.40 -18.26 -5.86
C THR A 313 -14.24 -19.25 -5.81
N GLY A 314 -14.56 -20.54 -5.80
CA GLY A 314 -13.58 -21.62 -5.66
C GLY A 314 -13.29 -21.96 -4.20
N ASP A 315 -12.63 -23.11 -3.99
CA ASP A 315 -12.31 -23.63 -2.67
C ASP A 315 -10.85 -23.41 -2.34
N SER A 316 -10.57 -22.46 -1.43
CA SER A 316 -9.24 -22.19 -0.88
C SER A 316 -8.91 -23.05 0.35
N GLY A 317 -9.83 -23.86 0.82
CA GLY A 317 -9.75 -24.59 2.09
C GLY A 317 -9.96 -23.69 3.33
N LYS A 318 -9.98 -22.35 3.18
CA LYS A 318 -10.32 -21.38 4.24
C LYS A 318 -11.06 -20.18 3.67
N GLU A 319 -12.24 -19.95 4.23
CA GLU A 319 -13.05 -18.78 3.93
C GLU A 319 -12.45 -17.50 4.56
N ILE A 320 -12.44 -16.41 3.80
CA ILE A 320 -12.06 -15.08 4.30
C ILE A 320 -13.24 -14.46 5.03
N VAL A 321 -13.16 -14.43 6.36
CA VAL A 321 -14.22 -13.89 7.21
C VAL A 321 -13.84 -12.59 7.92
N SER A 322 -12.55 -12.28 7.99
CA SER A 322 -12.03 -11.07 8.63
C SER A 322 -10.85 -10.53 7.81
N PRO A 323 -11.14 -9.96 6.62
CA PRO A 323 -10.09 -9.39 5.79
C PRO A 323 -9.34 -8.29 6.56
N ALA A 324 -8.03 -8.27 6.44
CA ALA A 324 -7.15 -7.34 7.11
C ALA A 324 -6.29 -6.54 6.13
N ALA A 325 -5.94 -7.15 4.99
CA ALA A 325 -5.26 -6.47 3.89
C ALA A 325 -5.73 -7.01 2.54
N ILE A 326 -5.68 -6.15 1.52
CA ILE A 326 -5.95 -6.50 0.14
C ILE A 326 -4.92 -5.83 -0.76
N ALA A 327 -4.42 -6.55 -1.77
CA ALA A 327 -3.50 -6.00 -2.75
C ALA A 327 -3.79 -6.57 -4.14
N VAL A 328 -3.36 -5.87 -5.17
CA VAL A 328 -3.45 -6.31 -6.57
C VAL A 328 -2.04 -6.48 -7.11
N ASP A 329 -1.71 -7.68 -7.60
CA ASP A 329 -0.44 -7.92 -8.27
C ASP A 329 -0.33 -7.02 -9.51
N PRO A 330 0.65 -6.10 -9.54
CA PRO A 330 0.72 -5.09 -10.60
C PRO A 330 1.09 -5.66 -11.97
N VAL A 331 1.57 -6.90 -12.04
CA VAL A 331 1.95 -7.57 -13.30
C VAL A 331 0.89 -8.59 -13.73
N ARG A 332 0.44 -9.43 -12.80
CA ARG A 332 -0.50 -10.53 -13.08
C ARG A 332 -1.96 -10.13 -12.95
N GLY A 333 -2.26 -9.01 -12.26
CA GLY A 333 -3.62 -8.56 -11.97
C GLY A 333 -4.37 -9.45 -10.97
N ASN A 334 -3.69 -10.40 -10.31
CA ASN A 334 -4.30 -11.22 -9.27
C ASN A 334 -4.53 -10.39 -8.01
N ILE A 335 -5.59 -10.72 -7.29
CA ILE A 335 -5.98 -10.06 -6.05
C ILE A 335 -5.61 -10.96 -4.89
N VAL A 336 -4.81 -10.44 -3.98
CA VAL A 336 -4.39 -11.12 -2.76
C VAL A 336 -5.16 -10.53 -1.59
N ILE A 337 -5.80 -11.38 -0.80
CA ILE A 337 -6.54 -10.97 0.40
C ILE A 337 -5.95 -11.72 1.59
N ALA A 338 -5.42 -10.96 2.54
CA ALA A 338 -4.99 -11.49 3.82
C ALA A 338 -6.11 -11.34 4.86
N SER A 339 -6.26 -12.34 5.71
CA SER A 339 -7.32 -12.43 6.71
C SER A 339 -6.76 -12.83 8.07
N ARG A 340 -7.37 -12.32 9.11
CA ARG A 340 -7.22 -12.90 10.45
C ARG A 340 -7.81 -14.30 10.47
N SER A 341 -7.23 -15.18 11.28
CA SER A 341 -7.85 -16.47 11.59
C SER A 341 -8.99 -16.29 12.61
N LYS A 342 -9.94 -17.21 12.61
CA LYS A 342 -10.92 -17.33 13.69
C LYS A 342 -10.25 -17.93 14.92
N ASP A 343 -10.54 -17.38 16.07
CA ASP A 343 -10.27 -18.01 17.35
C ASP A 343 -11.15 -19.28 17.49
N PRO A 344 -10.56 -20.45 17.75
CA PRO A 344 -11.30 -21.72 17.77
C PRO A 344 -12.31 -21.82 18.92
N ASP A 345 -12.08 -21.08 20.01
CA ASP A 345 -12.93 -21.15 21.21
C ASP A 345 -14.12 -20.17 21.12
N THR A 346 -13.91 -19.01 20.52
CA THR A 346 -14.93 -17.94 20.47
C THR A 346 -15.60 -17.81 19.10
N GLY A 347 -14.93 -18.28 18.03
CA GLY A 347 -15.39 -18.11 16.64
C GLY A 347 -15.21 -16.69 16.09
N TYR A 348 -14.71 -15.72 16.90
CA TYR A 348 -14.41 -14.35 16.46
C TYR A 348 -13.03 -14.24 15.82
N PRO A 349 -12.73 -13.14 15.09
CA PRO A 349 -11.41 -12.87 14.58
C PRO A 349 -10.37 -12.84 15.72
N SER A 350 -9.25 -13.53 15.53
CA SER A 350 -8.15 -13.55 16.51
C SER A 350 -7.10 -12.50 16.16
N TYR A 351 -6.64 -11.77 17.18
CA TYR A 351 -5.56 -10.81 17.12
C TYR A 351 -4.24 -11.37 17.71
N THR A 352 -4.21 -12.67 17.99
CA THR A 352 -3.05 -13.36 18.60
C THR A 352 -2.63 -14.60 17.84
N LEU A 353 -3.49 -15.13 16.96
CA LEU A 353 -3.17 -16.26 16.11
C LEU A 353 -2.64 -15.80 14.74
N PRO A 354 -1.74 -16.57 14.12
CA PRO A 354 -1.35 -16.33 12.74
C PRO A 354 -2.55 -16.25 11.81
N GLY A 355 -2.51 -15.29 10.88
CA GLY A 355 -3.49 -15.15 9.82
C GLY A 355 -3.18 -16.04 8.62
N PHE A 356 -3.82 -15.76 7.52
CA PHE A 356 -3.58 -16.42 6.24
C PHE A 356 -3.86 -15.48 5.07
N ALA A 357 -3.44 -15.86 3.88
CA ALA A 357 -3.79 -15.16 2.65
C ALA A 357 -4.22 -16.13 1.56
N ASN A 358 -5.12 -15.66 0.72
CA ASN A 358 -5.59 -16.33 -0.48
C ASN A 358 -5.41 -15.42 -1.69
N MET A 359 -5.18 -16.02 -2.86
CA MET A 359 -5.08 -15.28 -4.12
C MET A 359 -6.26 -15.63 -5.04
N TYR A 360 -6.76 -14.60 -5.70
CA TYR A 360 -7.88 -14.69 -6.64
C TYR A 360 -7.53 -13.99 -7.95
N THR A 361 -8.14 -14.44 -9.04
CA THR A 361 -8.10 -13.71 -10.30
C THR A 361 -8.90 -12.39 -10.18
N SER A 362 -8.76 -11.49 -11.13
CA SER A 362 -9.60 -10.28 -11.20
C SER A 362 -11.10 -10.57 -11.43
N SER A 363 -11.45 -11.79 -11.81
CA SER A 363 -12.85 -12.28 -11.85
C SER A 363 -13.35 -12.90 -10.54
N GLY A 364 -12.50 -13.01 -9.53
CA GLY A 364 -12.82 -13.56 -8.20
C GLY A 364 -12.60 -15.06 -8.06
N GLU A 365 -12.09 -15.74 -9.06
CA GLU A 365 -11.82 -17.17 -8.99
C GLU A 365 -10.53 -17.44 -8.20
N TYR A 366 -10.57 -18.38 -7.24
CA TYR A 366 -9.42 -18.76 -6.45
C TYR A 366 -8.29 -19.34 -7.32
N VAL A 367 -7.08 -18.84 -7.13
CA VAL A 367 -5.88 -19.36 -7.79
C VAL A 367 -5.35 -20.55 -6.99
N ASN A 368 -5.38 -21.74 -7.58
CA ASN A 368 -5.03 -22.98 -6.90
C ASN A 368 -3.63 -22.95 -6.26
N ASN A 369 -3.51 -23.55 -5.08
CA ASN A 369 -2.27 -23.68 -4.30
C ASN A 369 -1.66 -22.34 -3.84
N THR A 370 -2.47 -21.29 -3.75
CA THR A 370 -2.00 -19.96 -3.27
C THR A 370 -2.48 -19.60 -1.87
N HIS A 371 -3.10 -20.58 -1.16
CA HIS A 371 -3.37 -20.43 0.27
C HIS A 371 -2.06 -20.58 1.06
N PHE A 372 -1.74 -19.59 1.91
CA PHE A 372 -0.58 -19.66 2.79
C PHE A 372 -0.85 -18.99 4.14
N GLN A 373 -0.16 -19.48 5.18
CA GLN A 373 -0.22 -18.89 6.51
C GLN A 373 0.64 -17.61 6.57
N THR A 374 0.12 -16.53 7.17
CA THR A 374 0.85 -15.31 7.48
C THR A 374 1.32 -15.31 8.94
N GLY A 375 2.01 -14.25 9.37
CA GLY A 375 2.17 -13.96 10.80
C GLY A 375 0.87 -13.48 11.44
N VAL A 376 0.97 -13.03 12.68
CA VAL A 376 -0.15 -12.49 13.46
C VAL A 376 -0.50 -11.10 12.91
N GLU A 377 -1.77 -10.82 12.74
CA GLU A 377 -2.30 -9.52 12.28
C GLU A 377 -1.66 -9.09 10.95
N PRO A 378 -1.94 -9.78 9.83
CA PRO A 378 -1.45 -9.37 8.51
C PRO A 378 -2.02 -7.99 8.17
N HIS A 379 -1.17 -7.06 7.76
CA HIS A 379 -1.56 -5.65 7.65
C HIS A 379 -1.32 -5.04 6.27
N MET A 380 -0.18 -5.34 5.65
CA MET A 380 0.19 -4.79 4.35
C MET A 380 0.76 -5.89 3.45
N ILE A 381 0.45 -5.85 2.15
CA ILE A 381 0.94 -6.80 1.15
C ILE A 381 1.75 -6.04 0.10
N GLY A 382 3.00 -6.44 -0.09
CA GLY A 382 3.86 -5.92 -1.16
C GLY A 382 4.33 -7.03 -2.09
N PHE A 383 4.92 -6.65 -3.24
CA PHE A 383 5.36 -7.60 -4.25
C PHE A 383 6.85 -7.49 -4.54
N THR A 384 7.46 -8.61 -4.92
CA THR A 384 8.81 -8.69 -5.42
C THR A 384 8.82 -9.04 -6.90
N PHE A 385 9.83 -8.57 -7.62
CA PHE A 385 9.91 -8.72 -9.07
C PHE A 385 11.28 -9.25 -9.49
N THR A 386 11.29 -10.04 -10.56
CA THR A 386 12.50 -10.42 -11.28
C THR A 386 12.37 -10.01 -12.75
N THR A 387 13.51 -9.99 -13.45
CA THR A 387 13.56 -9.72 -14.88
C THR A 387 13.72 -11.03 -15.65
N GLN A 388 12.85 -11.29 -16.62
CA GLN A 388 12.96 -12.40 -17.54
C GLN A 388 13.34 -11.89 -18.94
N THR A 389 14.24 -12.59 -19.61
CA THR A 389 14.60 -12.31 -21.02
C THR A 389 13.76 -13.20 -21.92
N ILE A 390 13.02 -12.58 -22.83
CA ILE A 390 12.26 -13.28 -23.88
C ILE A 390 13.08 -13.15 -25.18
N SER A 391 13.46 -14.29 -25.77
CA SER A 391 14.12 -14.34 -27.09
C SER A 391 13.06 -14.59 -28.17
N TYR A 392 13.10 -13.84 -29.26
CA TYR A 392 12.18 -13.95 -30.41
C TYR A 392 12.91 -14.54 -31.60
#